data_e21ceae8a7fa238c2d280d26ebb56792
#
_entry.id   e21ceae8a7fa238c2d280d26ebb56792
#
_cell.length_a   1.000
_cell.length_b   1.000
_cell.length_c   1.000
_cell.angle_alpha   90.00
_cell.angle_beta   90.00
_cell.angle_gamma   90.00
#
_symmetry.space_group_name_H-M   'P 1'
#
loop_
_entity.id
_entity.type
_entity.pdbx_description
1 polymer ?
#
loop_
_entity_poly.entity_id
_entity_poly.type
_entity_poly.pdbx_seq_one_letter_code
_entity_poly.pdbx_strand_id
1 'polypeptide(L)'
;MDKIQKQGSRIAELIDKGREQGYLTYADVNDHLPEDISDPDQVDEIIGMINDLGLQVHETAPDADTLMLSESSDDDDDIALEQAAEALAAVENEKGRTTDPVRMYMREMGTVDLLTREGEIEIAKRIEEGMRDLLHSSVNYPNVVEYVLDFYQKYKDGERKLNELMTGFLEEMEEVPSAGPGSAKAQQLEESDEEEDTGPDLKEVQRRMTNLKKQFNKTQKILDKKGRHAKETKNEFLKLGDIFKFLKFSPKMFEDLAFLARRDLTEIRLNERKIQSLLVRSAKMPRKDFIAQFPDNATKVKWIVALMKSKKYSKKALEEVKTDVVICQKGIKSVEERVGMTVKDIKEINRAMSMGETKMRRAKKDMVEANLRLVISIAKKYTNRGLQFLDLIQEGNIGLMKAVDKFEYRRGYKF
;
A
#
# COMPACT_ATOMS: atom_id res chain seq x y z
N MET A 1 13.32 -37.79 21.35
CA MET A 1 12.07 -38.02 20.65
C MET A 1 11.00 -36.97 21.03
N ASP A 2 10.96 -36.44 22.26
CA ASP A 2 9.90 -35.48 22.66
C ASP A 2 9.95 -34.06 22.05
N LYS A 3 11.08 -33.61 21.51
CA LYS A 3 11.19 -32.28 20.89
C LYS A 3 10.60 -32.25 19.46
N ILE A 4 10.78 -33.31 18.69
CA ILE A 4 10.27 -33.41 17.31
C ILE A 4 8.75 -33.50 17.27
N GLN A 5 8.14 -34.23 18.22
CA GLN A 5 6.69 -34.31 18.34
C GLN A 5 6.02 -33.00 18.77
N LYS A 6 6.69 -32.18 19.59
CA LYS A 6 6.19 -30.85 20.00
C LYS A 6 6.31 -29.81 18.88
N GLN A 7 7.27 -29.92 17.96
CA GLN A 7 7.45 -28.99 16.85
C GLN A 7 6.43 -29.26 15.73
N GLY A 8 6.17 -30.53 15.39
CA GLY A 8 5.10 -30.89 14.46
C GLY A 8 3.69 -30.45 14.93
N SER A 9 3.47 -30.42 16.25
CA SER A 9 2.22 -29.92 16.83
C SER A 9 1.99 -28.41 16.63
N ARG A 10 3.05 -27.57 16.72
CA ARG A 10 2.89 -26.11 16.58
C ARG A 10 2.61 -25.67 15.15
N ILE A 11 3.20 -26.34 14.17
CA ILE A 11 2.94 -26.03 12.75
C ILE A 11 1.57 -26.56 12.35
N ALA A 12 1.17 -27.73 12.84
CA ALA A 12 -0.19 -28.21 12.65
C ALA A 12 -1.22 -27.23 13.25
N GLU A 13 -0.97 -26.70 14.45
CA GLU A 13 -1.80 -25.66 15.05
C GLU A 13 -1.86 -24.37 14.23
N LEU A 14 -0.73 -23.97 13.59
CA LEU A 14 -0.67 -22.82 12.69
C LEU A 14 -1.52 -23.06 11.43
N ILE A 15 -1.42 -24.23 10.82
CA ILE A 15 -2.18 -24.61 9.63
C ILE A 15 -3.68 -24.67 9.97
N ASP A 16 -4.06 -25.29 11.09
CA ASP A 16 -5.44 -25.32 11.55
C ASP A 16 -5.99 -23.91 11.80
N LYS A 17 -5.18 -23.03 12.40
CA LYS A 17 -5.52 -21.62 12.59
C LYS A 17 -5.71 -20.91 11.24
N GLY A 18 -4.84 -21.18 10.27
CA GLY A 18 -4.95 -20.66 8.91
C GLY A 18 -6.22 -21.12 8.21
N ARG A 19 -6.58 -22.41 8.34
CA ARG A 19 -7.83 -22.97 7.80
C ARG A 19 -9.08 -22.37 8.44
N GLU A 20 -9.09 -22.18 9.76
CA GLU A 20 -10.21 -21.54 10.44
C GLU A 20 -10.38 -20.07 10.03
N GLN A 21 -9.29 -19.35 9.81
CA GLN A 21 -9.29 -17.92 9.46
C GLN A 21 -9.32 -17.69 7.95
N GLY A 22 -8.83 -18.64 7.15
CA GLY A 22 -8.64 -18.59 5.70
C GLY A 22 -7.49 -17.69 5.26
N TYR A 23 -6.65 -17.26 6.16
CA TYR A 23 -5.40 -16.55 5.92
C TYR A 23 -4.50 -16.69 7.15
N LEU A 24 -3.22 -16.43 6.97
CA LEU A 24 -2.25 -16.26 8.05
C LEU A 24 -1.59 -14.89 7.94
N THR A 25 -1.05 -14.40 9.04
CA THR A 25 -0.21 -13.20 9.03
C THR A 25 1.24 -13.59 9.29
N TYR A 26 2.20 -12.76 8.83
CA TYR A 26 3.61 -12.95 9.16
C TYR A 26 3.84 -13.02 10.68
N ALA A 27 3.07 -12.28 11.46
CA ALA A 27 3.11 -12.36 12.92
C ALA A 27 2.67 -13.74 13.43
N ASP A 28 1.59 -14.30 12.88
CA ASP A 28 1.11 -15.64 13.24
C ASP A 28 2.15 -16.72 12.89
N VAL A 29 2.82 -16.60 11.75
CA VAL A 29 3.89 -17.52 11.34
C VAL A 29 5.06 -17.42 12.31
N ASN A 30 5.55 -16.21 12.62
CA ASN A 30 6.67 -16.01 13.55
C ASN A 30 6.36 -16.49 14.97
N ASP A 31 5.13 -16.31 15.47
CA ASP A 31 4.75 -16.72 16.83
C ASP A 31 4.70 -18.26 17.00
N HIS A 32 4.49 -18.99 15.90
CA HIS A 32 4.39 -20.46 15.93
C HIS A 32 5.65 -21.16 15.45
N LEU A 33 6.61 -20.43 14.83
CA LEU A 33 7.89 -21.00 14.46
C LEU A 33 8.77 -21.25 15.69
N PRO A 34 9.56 -22.32 15.69
CA PRO A 34 10.58 -22.56 16.71
C PRO A 34 11.62 -21.45 16.73
N GLU A 35 12.12 -21.11 17.92
CA GLU A 35 13.20 -20.10 18.10
C GLU A 35 14.50 -20.44 17.34
N ASP A 36 14.67 -21.69 16.93
CA ASP A 36 15.81 -22.17 16.16
C ASP A 36 15.72 -21.78 14.65
N ILE A 37 14.54 -21.39 14.16
CA ILE A 37 14.30 -20.95 12.76
C ILE A 37 14.28 -19.43 12.74
N SER A 38 15.45 -18.82 12.75
CA SER A 38 15.61 -17.36 12.70
C SER A 38 16.16 -16.87 11.35
N ASP A 39 16.38 -17.78 10.40
CA ASP A 39 16.92 -17.45 9.07
C ASP A 39 15.77 -16.99 8.16
N PRO A 40 15.84 -15.76 7.62
CA PRO A 40 14.80 -15.22 6.71
C PRO A 40 14.51 -16.12 5.51
N ASP A 41 15.53 -16.77 4.94
CA ASP A 41 15.38 -17.66 3.78
C ASP A 41 14.52 -18.90 4.15
N GLN A 42 14.63 -19.41 5.36
CA GLN A 42 13.84 -20.54 5.84
C GLN A 42 12.40 -20.15 6.15
N VAL A 43 12.19 -18.93 6.66
CA VAL A 43 10.87 -18.38 6.90
C VAL A 43 10.12 -18.17 5.58
N ASP A 44 10.81 -17.66 4.54
CA ASP A 44 10.24 -17.47 3.21
C ASP A 44 9.93 -18.81 2.53
N GLU A 45 10.74 -19.85 2.74
CA GLU A 45 10.46 -21.19 2.23
C GLU A 45 9.23 -21.82 2.92
N ILE A 46 9.10 -21.63 4.23
CA ILE A 46 7.90 -22.06 4.99
C ILE A 46 6.66 -21.29 4.52
N ILE A 47 6.78 -20.00 4.28
CA ILE A 47 5.70 -19.19 3.74
C ILE A 47 5.33 -19.65 2.33
N GLY A 48 6.32 -20.01 1.51
CA GLY A 48 6.09 -20.62 0.19
C GLY A 48 5.26 -21.90 0.31
N MET A 49 5.65 -22.83 1.20
CA MET A 49 4.91 -24.07 1.45
C MET A 49 3.48 -23.82 1.97
N ILE A 50 3.30 -22.83 2.86
CA ILE A 50 1.97 -22.45 3.36
C ILE A 50 1.08 -21.90 2.22
N ASN A 51 1.67 -21.13 1.31
CA ASN A 51 0.97 -20.62 0.13
C ASN A 51 0.61 -21.74 -0.86
N ASP A 52 1.49 -22.73 -1.03
CA ASP A 52 1.23 -23.92 -1.87
C ASP A 52 0.10 -24.80 -1.29
N LEU A 53 -0.10 -24.76 0.02
CA LEU A 53 -1.24 -25.38 0.71
C LEU A 53 -2.55 -24.58 0.56
N GLY A 54 -2.58 -23.53 -0.28
CA GLY A 54 -3.76 -22.70 -0.52
C GLY A 54 -4.03 -21.65 0.56
N LEU A 55 -3.17 -21.52 1.57
CA LEU A 55 -3.27 -20.52 2.65
C LEU A 55 -2.43 -19.30 2.33
N GLN A 56 -3.06 -18.16 2.06
CA GLN A 56 -2.33 -16.93 1.78
C GLN A 56 -1.78 -16.28 3.06
N VAL A 57 -0.48 -15.94 3.05
CA VAL A 57 0.16 -15.21 4.12
C VAL A 57 0.19 -13.71 3.79
N HIS A 58 -0.31 -12.89 4.69
CA HIS A 58 -0.41 -11.44 4.53
C HIS A 58 0.36 -10.68 5.62
N GLU A 59 0.89 -9.49 5.31
CA GLU A 59 1.50 -8.61 6.33
C GLU A 59 0.49 -8.21 7.41
N THR A 60 -0.72 -7.92 7.00
CA THR A 60 -1.83 -7.56 7.90
C THR A 60 -3.07 -8.35 7.52
N ALA A 61 -3.95 -8.59 8.50
CA ALA A 61 -5.19 -9.32 8.27
C ALA A 61 -5.99 -8.71 7.09
N PRO A 62 -6.29 -9.49 6.03
CA PRO A 62 -6.98 -9.00 4.84
C PRO A 62 -8.44 -8.65 5.11
N ASP A 63 -9.03 -7.85 4.24
CA ASP A 63 -10.45 -7.49 4.31
C ASP A 63 -11.38 -8.59 3.81
N ALA A 64 -12.67 -8.45 4.13
CA ALA A 64 -13.70 -9.37 3.66
C ALA A 64 -13.73 -9.50 2.11
N ASP A 65 -13.43 -8.41 1.38
CA ASP A 65 -13.43 -8.41 -0.09
C ASP A 65 -12.21 -9.18 -0.66
N THR A 66 -11.06 -9.12 0.02
CA THR A 66 -9.84 -9.86 -0.36
C THR A 66 -10.01 -11.36 -0.12
N LEU A 67 -10.74 -11.72 0.94
CA LEU A 67 -11.05 -13.11 1.28
C LEU A 67 -12.01 -13.77 0.30
N MET A 68 -12.91 -12.99 -0.34
CA MET A 68 -13.81 -13.54 -1.40
C MET A 68 -13.06 -13.95 -2.67
N LEU A 69 -11.90 -13.33 -2.95
CA LEU A 69 -11.13 -13.63 -4.15
C LEU A 69 -10.23 -14.87 -3.99
N SER A 70 -9.98 -15.31 -2.75
CA SER A 70 -9.09 -16.44 -2.45
C SER A 70 -9.79 -17.81 -2.32
N GLU A 71 -11.13 -17.87 -2.38
CA GLU A 71 -11.91 -19.11 -2.15
C GLU A 71 -12.02 -20.07 -3.35
N SER A 72 -11.12 -20.04 -4.34
CA SER A 72 -11.24 -20.89 -5.54
C SER A 72 -10.43 -22.20 -5.52
N SER A 73 -9.94 -22.65 -4.38
CA SER A 73 -9.20 -23.92 -4.31
C SER A 73 -9.47 -24.68 -3.00
N ASP A 74 -10.53 -25.42 -2.94
CA ASP A 74 -10.76 -26.45 -1.91
C ASP A 74 -11.21 -27.74 -2.61
N ASP A 75 -10.35 -28.77 -2.54
CA ASP A 75 -10.67 -30.20 -2.39
C ASP A 75 -9.42 -31.03 -2.74
N ASP A 76 -8.53 -31.31 -1.77
CA ASP A 76 -7.63 -32.51 -1.77
C ASP A 76 -6.55 -32.40 -0.65
N ASP A 77 -6.94 -32.39 0.64
CA ASP A 77 -6.10 -31.76 1.66
C ASP A 77 -5.35 -32.69 2.64
N ASP A 78 -5.71 -33.96 2.77
CA ASP A 78 -5.08 -34.80 3.81
C ASP A 78 -3.69 -35.34 3.39
N ILE A 79 -3.45 -35.52 2.09
CA ILE A 79 -2.15 -36.01 1.55
C ILE A 79 -1.11 -34.87 1.53
N ALA A 80 -1.56 -33.62 1.34
CA ALA A 80 -0.67 -32.45 1.31
C ALA A 80 -0.06 -32.13 2.69
N LEU A 81 -0.78 -32.44 3.77
CA LEU A 81 -0.34 -32.21 5.14
C LEU A 81 0.80 -33.13 5.56
N GLU A 82 0.77 -34.39 5.12
CA GLU A 82 1.82 -35.38 5.40
C GLU A 82 3.10 -35.05 4.59
N GLN A 83 2.95 -34.60 3.35
CA GLN A 83 4.05 -34.14 2.50
C GLN A 83 4.69 -32.85 3.00
N ALA A 84 3.91 -31.91 3.54
CA ALA A 84 4.44 -30.67 4.11
C ALA A 84 5.23 -30.92 5.40
N ALA A 85 4.79 -31.84 6.24
CA ALA A 85 5.52 -32.25 7.44
C ALA A 85 6.86 -32.94 7.10
N GLU A 86 6.89 -33.72 6.01
CA GLU A 86 8.08 -34.42 5.52
C GLU A 86 9.06 -33.46 4.84
N ALA A 87 8.58 -32.47 4.09
CA ALA A 87 9.39 -31.40 3.49
C ALA A 87 10.03 -30.49 4.57
N LEU A 88 9.29 -30.19 5.64
CA LEU A 88 9.82 -29.40 6.77
C LEU A 88 10.94 -30.13 7.52
N ALA A 89 10.84 -31.44 7.67
CA ALA A 89 11.89 -32.27 8.24
C ALA A 89 13.15 -32.31 7.34
N ALA A 90 13.01 -32.12 6.03
CA ALA A 90 14.11 -32.04 5.08
C ALA A 90 14.88 -30.72 5.15
N VAL A 91 14.19 -29.58 5.38
CA VAL A 91 14.78 -28.24 5.55
C VAL A 91 15.65 -28.18 6.83
N GLU A 92 15.26 -28.90 7.89
CA GLU A 92 16.03 -28.98 9.14
C GLU A 92 17.41 -29.65 8.97
N ASN A 93 17.61 -30.44 7.90
CA ASN A 93 18.86 -31.14 7.61
C ASN A 93 19.89 -30.36 6.76
N GLU A 94 19.55 -29.21 6.19
CA GLU A 94 20.48 -28.35 5.46
C GLU A 94 21.28 -27.40 6.39
N LYS A 95 21.97 -27.98 7.37
CA LYS A 95 22.96 -27.27 8.20
C LYS A 95 24.20 -26.95 7.39
N GLY A 96 24.26 -25.79 6.72
CA GLY A 96 25.45 -25.42 5.96
C GLY A 96 25.52 -24.03 5.36
N ARG A 97 24.48 -23.23 5.46
CA ARG A 97 24.47 -21.84 4.93
C ARG A 97 25.02 -20.86 5.97
N THR A 98 26.02 -20.09 5.56
CA THR A 98 26.68 -19.08 6.40
C THR A 98 25.70 -17.96 6.75
N THR A 99 25.44 -17.76 8.04
CA THR A 99 24.59 -16.71 8.64
C THR A 99 25.28 -15.34 8.71
N ASP A 100 26.30 -15.07 7.90
CA ASP A 100 26.94 -13.75 7.84
C ASP A 100 26.05 -12.77 7.08
N PRO A 101 25.44 -11.77 7.75
CA PRO A 101 24.52 -10.82 7.12
C PRO A 101 25.14 -10.03 5.96
N VAL A 102 26.47 -9.80 6.01
CA VAL A 102 27.20 -9.14 4.91
C VAL A 102 27.18 -10.01 3.66
N ARG A 103 27.41 -11.30 3.84
CA ARG A 103 27.47 -12.26 2.72
C ARG A 103 26.08 -12.47 2.11
N MET A 104 25.01 -12.50 2.93
CA MET A 104 23.63 -12.55 2.45
C MET A 104 23.30 -11.31 1.61
N TYR A 105 23.57 -10.12 2.14
CA TYR A 105 23.34 -8.86 1.42
C TYR A 105 24.12 -8.81 0.09
N MET A 106 25.37 -9.27 0.06
CA MET A 106 26.18 -9.32 -1.16
C MET A 106 25.62 -10.30 -2.19
N ARG A 107 25.03 -11.40 -1.73
CA ARG A 107 24.40 -12.41 -2.60
C ARG A 107 23.13 -11.83 -3.23
N GLU A 108 22.21 -11.25 -2.43
CA GLU A 108 20.98 -10.62 -2.92
C GLU A 108 21.28 -9.51 -3.94
N MET A 109 22.22 -8.63 -3.61
CA MET A 109 22.66 -7.60 -4.54
C MET A 109 23.23 -8.18 -5.85
N GLY A 110 23.84 -9.38 -5.79
CA GLY A 110 24.43 -10.05 -6.94
C GLY A 110 23.38 -10.54 -7.96
N THR A 111 22.15 -10.78 -7.53
CA THR A 111 21.07 -11.31 -8.37
C THR A 111 20.39 -10.25 -9.24
N VAL A 112 20.49 -8.97 -8.87
CA VAL A 112 19.84 -7.87 -9.59
C VAL A 112 20.76 -7.33 -10.68
N ASP A 113 20.24 -7.23 -11.89
CA ASP A 113 20.96 -6.67 -13.05
C ASP A 113 21.16 -5.16 -12.91
N LEU A 114 22.28 -4.67 -13.49
CA LEU A 114 22.54 -3.22 -13.55
C LEU A 114 21.57 -2.54 -14.53
N LEU A 115 21.02 -1.41 -14.11
CA LEU A 115 20.17 -0.60 -14.97
C LEU A 115 20.99 0.16 -16.02
N THR A 116 20.44 0.20 -17.23
CA THR A 116 20.87 1.15 -18.27
C THR A 116 20.19 2.50 -18.00
N ARG A 117 20.73 3.58 -18.59
CA ARG A 117 20.09 4.91 -18.51
C ARG A 117 18.63 4.90 -18.99
N GLU A 118 18.33 4.12 -20.01
CA GLU A 118 16.98 3.96 -20.53
C GLU A 118 16.08 3.24 -19.51
N GLY A 119 16.61 2.24 -18.82
CA GLY A 119 15.92 1.54 -17.72
C GLY A 119 15.65 2.46 -16.53
N GLU A 120 16.59 3.34 -16.16
CA GLU A 120 16.37 4.36 -15.10
C GLU A 120 15.20 5.30 -15.46
N ILE A 121 15.16 5.76 -16.72
CA ILE A 121 14.08 6.63 -17.23
C ILE A 121 12.75 5.89 -17.24
N GLU A 122 12.72 4.63 -17.66
CA GLU A 122 11.50 3.83 -17.70
C GLU A 122 10.92 3.62 -16.29
N ILE A 123 11.77 3.30 -15.32
CA ILE A 123 11.33 3.14 -13.92
C ILE A 123 10.86 4.48 -13.36
N ALA A 124 11.56 5.58 -13.63
CA ALA A 124 11.14 6.91 -13.21
C ALA A 124 9.77 7.31 -13.79
N LYS A 125 9.51 6.98 -15.05
CA LYS A 125 8.19 7.16 -15.68
C LYS A 125 7.11 6.33 -14.99
N ARG A 126 7.40 5.08 -14.59
CA ARG A 126 6.46 4.24 -13.82
C ARG A 126 6.18 4.82 -12.43
N ILE A 127 7.18 5.43 -11.77
CA ILE A 127 6.97 6.13 -10.49
C ILE A 127 6.00 7.31 -10.67
N GLU A 128 6.24 8.15 -11.68
CA GLU A 128 5.35 9.29 -11.97
C GLU A 128 3.94 8.84 -12.36
N GLU A 129 3.81 7.78 -13.15
CA GLU A 129 2.52 7.23 -13.54
C GLU A 129 1.74 6.72 -12.33
N GLY A 130 2.38 5.96 -11.42
CA GLY A 130 1.76 5.54 -10.18
C GLY A 130 1.32 6.71 -9.28
N MET A 131 2.11 7.79 -9.25
CA MET A 131 1.75 9.02 -8.54
C MET A 131 0.54 9.72 -9.18
N ARG A 132 0.48 9.79 -10.51
CA ARG A 132 -0.66 10.36 -11.25
C ARG A 132 -1.94 9.54 -11.04
N ASP A 133 -1.84 8.21 -11.08
CA ASP A 133 -2.97 7.30 -10.85
C ASP A 133 -3.55 7.49 -9.44
N LEU A 134 -2.67 7.61 -8.43
CA LEU A 134 -3.10 7.88 -7.05
C LEU A 134 -3.80 9.24 -6.94
N LEU A 135 -3.19 10.30 -7.46
CA LEU A 135 -3.75 11.65 -7.41
C LEU A 135 -5.09 11.75 -8.16
N HIS A 136 -5.17 11.15 -9.35
CA HIS A 136 -6.39 11.10 -10.13
C HIS A 136 -7.53 10.38 -9.38
N SER A 137 -7.21 9.29 -8.69
CA SER A 137 -8.19 8.53 -7.90
C SER A 137 -8.61 9.27 -6.63
N SER A 138 -7.68 9.98 -5.99
CA SER A 138 -7.91 10.70 -4.73
C SER A 138 -8.93 11.83 -4.84
N VAL A 139 -9.07 12.44 -6.02
CA VAL A 139 -10.04 13.52 -6.28
C VAL A 139 -11.50 13.07 -6.07
N ASN A 140 -11.77 11.78 -6.26
CA ASN A 140 -13.09 11.21 -6.02
C ASN A 140 -13.44 11.16 -4.52
N TYR A 141 -12.46 11.33 -3.63
CA TYR A 141 -12.68 11.35 -2.20
C TYR A 141 -13.05 12.77 -1.73
N PRO A 142 -14.10 12.94 -0.89
CA PRO A 142 -14.49 14.25 -0.37
C PRO A 142 -13.33 14.92 0.38
N ASN A 143 -13.35 16.25 0.38
CA ASN A 143 -12.41 17.11 1.09
C ASN A 143 -10.96 17.09 0.60
N VAL A 144 -10.53 16.17 -0.29
CA VAL A 144 -9.16 16.12 -0.80
C VAL A 144 -8.81 17.40 -1.58
N VAL A 145 -9.64 17.76 -2.56
CA VAL A 145 -9.41 18.97 -3.37
C VAL A 145 -9.63 20.23 -2.53
N GLU A 146 -10.60 20.23 -1.64
CA GLU A 146 -10.88 21.32 -0.72
C GLU A 146 -9.70 21.59 0.20
N TYR A 147 -9.10 20.55 0.78
CA TYR A 147 -7.90 20.64 1.62
C TYR A 147 -6.74 21.33 0.89
N VAL A 148 -6.51 20.97 -0.39
CA VAL A 148 -5.47 21.60 -1.21
C VAL A 148 -5.81 23.09 -1.49
N LEU A 149 -7.07 23.41 -1.79
CA LEU A 149 -7.50 24.78 -2.04
C LEU A 149 -7.42 25.65 -0.78
N ASP A 150 -7.77 25.11 0.39
CA ASP A 150 -7.63 25.80 1.69
C ASP A 150 -6.17 26.05 2.04
N PHE A 151 -5.31 25.05 1.79
CA PHE A 151 -3.88 25.25 2.00
C PHE A 151 -3.31 26.34 1.08
N TYR A 152 -3.73 26.36 -0.19
CA TYR A 152 -3.35 27.39 -1.13
C TYR A 152 -3.89 28.79 -0.72
N GLN A 153 -5.07 28.86 -0.11
CA GLN A 153 -5.59 30.10 0.44
C GLN A 153 -4.72 30.60 1.62
N LYS A 154 -4.36 29.72 2.55
CA LYS A 154 -3.44 30.05 3.66
C LYS A 154 -2.05 30.51 3.17
N TYR A 155 -1.58 29.95 2.03
CA TYR A 155 -0.37 30.46 1.39
C TYR A 155 -0.58 31.92 0.91
N LYS A 156 -1.70 32.24 0.26
CA LYS A 156 -2.02 33.61 -0.18
C LYS A 156 -2.11 34.61 0.97
N ASP A 157 -2.64 34.14 2.09
CA ASP A 157 -2.79 34.91 3.31
C ASP A 157 -1.45 35.08 4.08
N GLY A 158 -0.36 34.47 3.59
CA GLY A 158 0.99 34.56 4.15
C GLY A 158 1.26 33.64 5.35
N GLU A 159 0.32 32.75 5.72
CA GLU A 159 0.45 31.86 6.87
C GLU A 159 1.33 30.64 6.58
N ARG A 160 1.49 30.25 5.32
CA ARG A 160 2.19 29.05 4.87
C ARG A 160 3.12 29.32 3.68
N LYS A 161 4.10 28.45 3.47
CA LYS A 161 5.01 28.53 2.32
C LYS A 161 4.51 27.66 1.17
N LEU A 162 4.73 28.10 -0.08
CA LEU A 162 4.34 27.34 -1.27
C LEU A 162 5.04 25.97 -1.37
N ASN A 163 6.30 25.90 -0.96
CA ASN A 163 7.09 24.67 -0.98
C ASN A 163 6.52 23.57 -0.04
N GLU A 164 5.72 23.95 0.96
CA GLU A 164 5.00 23.00 1.80
C GLU A 164 3.81 22.35 1.05
N LEU A 165 3.22 23.07 0.09
CA LEU A 165 2.13 22.59 -0.73
C LEU A 165 2.64 21.73 -1.89
N MET A 166 3.51 22.32 -2.72
CA MET A 166 3.92 21.71 -3.97
C MET A 166 5.37 22.07 -4.33
N THR A 167 6.02 21.16 -5.05
CA THR A 167 7.40 21.32 -5.52
C THR A 167 7.48 21.60 -7.02
N GLY A 168 6.40 21.44 -7.78
CA GLY A 168 6.40 21.65 -9.21
C GLY A 168 5.17 21.08 -9.91
N PHE A 169 5.35 20.66 -11.14
CA PHE A 169 4.31 20.05 -11.98
C PHE A 169 4.81 18.75 -12.59
N LEU A 170 3.91 17.80 -12.74
CA LEU A 170 4.10 16.56 -13.50
C LEU A 170 3.61 16.83 -14.93
N GLU A 171 4.51 17.21 -15.84
CA GLU A 171 4.15 17.50 -17.23
C GLU A 171 3.69 16.23 -17.99
N GLU A 172 2.99 16.40 -19.11
CA GLU A 172 2.66 15.29 -19.98
C GLU A 172 3.94 14.64 -20.51
N MET A 173 3.88 13.31 -20.77
CA MET A 173 5.03 12.55 -21.27
C MET A 173 5.37 13.00 -22.69
N GLU A 174 6.15 14.06 -22.84
CA GLU A 174 6.85 14.32 -24.12
C GLU A 174 8.00 13.31 -24.23
N GLU A 175 8.12 12.69 -25.39
CA GLU A 175 9.27 11.85 -25.71
C GLU A 175 10.53 12.71 -25.62
N VAL A 176 11.34 12.44 -24.59
CA VAL A 176 12.65 13.11 -24.47
C VAL A 176 13.51 12.56 -25.60
N PRO A 177 13.93 13.37 -26.60
CA PRO A 177 14.89 12.92 -27.57
C PRO A 177 16.14 12.46 -26.85
N SER A 178 16.60 11.24 -27.09
CA SER A 178 17.83 10.72 -26.52
C SER A 178 18.98 11.64 -26.93
N ALA A 179 19.34 12.56 -26.05
CA ALA A 179 20.50 13.42 -26.25
C ALA A 179 21.74 12.53 -26.17
N GLY A 180 22.37 12.26 -27.31
CA GLY A 180 23.64 11.55 -27.37
C GLY A 180 24.69 12.32 -26.53
N PRO A 181 25.73 11.62 -26.03
CA PRO A 181 26.81 12.26 -25.29
C PRO A 181 27.52 13.30 -26.18
N GLY A 182 27.36 14.58 -25.86
CA GLY A 182 28.02 15.68 -26.59
C GLY A 182 27.10 16.79 -27.11
N SER A 183 25.81 16.84 -26.76
CA SER A 183 24.97 17.95 -27.17
C SER A 183 25.31 19.23 -26.39
N ALA A 184 25.43 20.34 -27.10
CA ALA A 184 25.74 21.69 -26.54
C ALA A 184 24.78 22.15 -25.43
N LYS A 185 23.62 21.47 -25.27
CA LYS A 185 22.67 21.67 -24.18
C LYS A 185 23.15 21.11 -22.82
N ALA A 186 24.01 20.07 -22.82
CA ALA A 186 24.56 19.54 -21.58
C ALA A 186 25.61 20.50 -20.97
N GLN A 187 26.36 21.19 -21.81
CA GLN A 187 27.37 22.17 -21.35
C GLN A 187 26.77 23.50 -20.87
N GLN A 188 25.62 23.90 -21.39
CA GLN A 188 24.90 25.08 -20.89
C GLN A 188 24.20 24.87 -19.54
N LEU A 189 23.93 23.59 -19.18
CA LEU A 189 23.33 23.23 -17.88
C LEU A 189 24.39 23.19 -16.75
N GLU A 190 25.65 22.96 -17.06
CA GLU A 190 26.74 22.95 -16.05
C GLU A 190 27.14 24.35 -15.59
N GLU A 191 26.89 25.39 -16.40
CA GLU A 191 27.18 26.80 -16.04
C GLU A 191 26.06 27.50 -15.26
N SER A 192 24.88 26.85 -15.09
CA SER A 192 23.72 27.39 -14.36
C SER A 192 23.51 26.82 -12.97
N ASP A 193 24.47 26.08 -12.41
CA ASP A 193 24.36 25.42 -11.09
C ASP A 193 24.35 26.35 -9.87
N GLU A 194 24.34 27.68 -10.08
CA GLU A 194 24.12 28.69 -9.03
C GLU A 194 22.71 29.30 -9.06
N GLU A 195 21.77 28.74 -9.84
CA GLU A 195 20.36 29.11 -9.70
C GLU A 195 19.83 28.54 -8.39
N GLU A 196 19.65 29.40 -7.41
CA GLU A 196 18.82 29.24 -6.24
C GLU A 196 17.60 28.38 -6.61
N ASP A 197 17.22 27.43 -5.73
CA ASP A 197 16.02 26.59 -5.77
C ASP A 197 14.77 27.50 -5.90
N THR A 198 14.62 28.11 -7.06
CA THR A 198 13.47 28.95 -7.41
C THR A 198 12.31 27.98 -7.58
N GLY A 199 11.51 27.88 -6.55
CA GLY A 199 10.30 27.07 -6.51
C GLY A 199 9.43 27.23 -7.76
N PRO A 200 8.33 26.51 -7.90
CA PRO A 200 7.51 26.51 -9.11
C PRO A 200 7.09 27.92 -9.51
N ASP A 201 7.03 28.20 -10.82
CA ASP A 201 6.61 29.51 -11.35
C ASP A 201 5.26 29.95 -10.75
N LEU A 202 5.29 31.05 -10.01
CA LEU A 202 4.13 31.56 -9.28
C LEU A 202 2.94 31.88 -10.18
N LYS A 203 3.19 32.33 -11.41
CA LYS A 203 2.12 32.64 -12.39
C LYS A 203 1.43 31.39 -12.86
N GLU A 204 2.21 30.34 -13.15
CA GLU A 204 1.69 29.06 -13.57
C GLU A 204 0.92 28.36 -12.42
N VAL A 205 1.44 28.40 -11.20
CA VAL A 205 0.74 27.94 -9.99
C VAL A 205 -0.60 28.62 -9.86
N GLN A 206 -0.63 29.96 -9.95
CA GLN A 206 -1.87 30.73 -9.83
C GLN A 206 -2.88 30.37 -10.92
N ARG A 207 -2.42 30.17 -12.15
CA ARG A 207 -3.24 29.77 -13.30
C ARG A 207 -3.87 28.40 -13.06
N ARG A 208 -3.07 27.40 -12.71
CA ARG A 208 -3.50 26.01 -12.49
C ARG A 208 -4.42 25.89 -11.27
N MET A 209 -4.09 26.54 -10.16
CA MET A 209 -4.95 26.55 -8.96
C MET A 209 -6.29 27.28 -9.20
N THR A 210 -6.29 28.34 -10.00
CA THR A 210 -7.54 28.99 -10.39
C THR A 210 -8.40 28.11 -11.27
N ASN A 211 -7.80 27.36 -12.20
CA ASN A 211 -8.48 26.40 -13.05
C ASN A 211 -9.06 25.23 -12.22
N LEU A 212 -8.25 24.70 -11.30
CA LEU A 212 -8.68 23.66 -10.34
C LEU A 212 -9.90 24.12 -9.54
N LYS A 213 -9.87 25.35 -8.98
CA LYS A 213 -10.98 25.92 -8.21
C LYS A 213 -12.25 26.09 -9.06
N LYS A 214 -12.11 26.52 -10.30
CA LYS A 214 -13.27 26.66 -11.24
C LYS A 214 -13.88 25.28 -11.53
N GLN A 215 -13.07 24.29 -11.85
CA GLN A 215 -13.54 22.93 -12.15
C GLN A 215 -14.15 22.28 -10.90
N PHE A 216 -13.54 22.44 -9.73
CA PHE A 216 -14.07 21.94 -8.46
C PHE A 216 -15.45 22.51 -8.17
N ASN A 217 -15.63 23.83 -8.25
CA ASN A 217 -16.93 24.48 -8.03
C ASN A 217 -17.99 24.00 -9.03
N LYS A 218 -17.59 23.71 -10.29
CA LYS A 218 -18.51 23.15 -11.29
C LYS A 218 -18.90 21.72 -10.93
N THR A 219 -17.94 20.89 -10.54
CA THR A 219 -18.17 19.51 -10.13
C THR A 219 -19.08 19.45 -8.91
N GLN A 220 -18.85 20.31 -7.91
CA GLN A 220 -19.67 20.39 -6.70
C GLN A 220 -21.14 20.74 -7.03
N LYS A 221 -21.38 21.75 -7.87
CA LYS A 221 -22.73 22.12 -8.29
C LYS A 221 -23.48 21.00 -9.02
N ILE A 222 -22.77 20.17 -9.78
CA ILE A 222 -23.37 19.05 -10.51
C ILE A 222 -23.62 17.88 -9.54
N LEU A 223 -22.69 17.65 -8.59
CA LEU A 223 -22.83 16.67 -7.53
C LEU A 223 -24.08 16.94 -6.70
N ASP A 224 -24.31 18.20 -6.26
CA ASP A 224 -25.46 18.61 -5.45
C ASP A 224 -26.78 18.45 -6.22
N LYS A 225 -26.79 18.67 -7.54
CA LYS A 225 -28.01 18.59 -8.37
C LYS A 225 -28.37 17.17 -8.79
N LYS A 226 -27.37 16.34 -9.18
CA LYS A 226 -27.59 15.06 -9.86
C LYS A 226 -27.16 13.84 -9.04
N GLY A 227 -26.50 14.08 -7.92
CA GLY A 227 -25.93 13.02 -7.08
C GLY A 227 -24.66 12.40 -7.67
N ARG A 228 -23.99 11.56 -6.86
CA ARG A 228 -22.65 11.04 -7.17
C ARG A 228 -22.62 10.03 -8.31
N HIS A 229 -23.63 9.17 -8.41
CA HIS A 229 -23.65 8.07 -9.38
C HIS A 229 -24.08 8.49 -10.80
N ALA A 230 -24.50 9.73 -10.99
CA ALA A 230 -24.90 10.24 -12.30
C ALA A 230 -23.71 10.25 -13.27
N LYS A 231 -23.93 9.84 -14.52
CA LYS A 231 -22.91 9.78 -15.56
C LYS A 231 -22.18 11.12 -15.78
N GLU A 232 -22.93 12.22 -15.69
CA GLU A 232 -22.38 13.57 -15.83
C GLU A 232 -21.45 13.93 -14.66
N THR A 233 -21.83 13.57 -13.44
CA THR A 233 -21.01 13.78 -12.24
C THR A 233 -19.69 13.00 -12.36
N LYS A 234 -19.75 11.74 -12.78
CA LYS A 234 -18.54 10.94 -13.03
C LYS A 234 -17.62 11.58 -14.07
N ASN A 235 -18.17 12.08 -15.16
CA ASN A 235 -17.39 12.77 -16.19
C ASN A 235 -16.73 14.06 -15.68
N GLU A 236 -17.39 14.82 -14.81
CA GLU A 236 -16.77 16.03 -14.23
C GLU A 236 -15.68 15.67 -13.19
N PHE A 237 -15.84 14.58 -12.44
CA PHE A 237 -14.78 14.07 -11.58
C PHE A 237 -13.55 13.60 -12.39
N LEU A 238 -13.74 12.96 -13.54
CA LEU A 238 -12.64 12.60 -14.44
C LEU A 238 -11.87 13.84 -14.91
N LYS A 239 -12.59 14.90 -15.35
CA LYS A 239 -11.94 16.16 -15.75
C LYS A 239 -11.21 16.84 -14.59
N LEU A 240 -11.78 16.77 -13.39
CA LEU A 240 -11.13 17.31 -12.18
C LEU A 240 -9.86 16.52 -11.85
N GLY A 241 -9.92 15.19 -11.96
CA GLY A 241 -8.77 14.30 -11.81
C GLY A 241 -7.68 14.57 -12.85
N ASP A 242 -8.05 14.84 -14.10
CA ASP A 242 -7.11 15.17 -15.16
C ASP A 242 -6.31 16.47 -14.88
N ILE A 243 -6.92 17.44 -14.24
CA ILE A 243 -6.23 18.66 -13.81
C ILE A 243 -5.34 18.37 -12.58
N PHE A 244 -5.86 17.60 -11.63
CA PHE A 244 -5.21 17.36 -10.34
C PHE A 244 -3.96 16.47 -10.45
N LYS A 245 -3.97 15.47 -11.33
CA LYS A 245 -2.86 14.51 -11.52
C LYS A 245 -1.54 15.14 -11.95
N PHE A 246 -1.58 16.37 -12.51
CA PHE A 246 -0.37 17.08 -12.96
C PHE A 246 0.27 17.97 -11.89
N LEU A 247 -0.30 18.04 -10.69
CA LEU A 247 0.27 18.78 -9.57
C LEU A 247 1.30 17.89 -8.84
N LYS A 248 2.55 18.34 -8.73
CA LYS A 248 3.59 17.67 -7.95
C LYS A 248 3.56 18.23 -6.54
N PHE A 249 2.87 17.55 -5.65
CA PHE A 249 2.78 17.94 -4.25
C PHE A 249 4.08 17.66 -3.50
N SER A 250 4.29 18.40 -2.40
CA SER A 250 5.37 18.08 -1.46
C SER A 250 5.13 16.67 -0.84
N PRO A 251 6.19 15.96 -0.43
CA PRO A 251 6.03 14.62 0.18
C PRO A 251 5.05 14.62 1.34
N LYS A 252 5.12 15.63 2.20
CA LYS A 252 4.21 15.77 3.35
C LYS A 252 2.74 15.95 2.92
N MET A 253 2.50 16.84 1.96
CA MET A 253 1.14 17.06 1.43
C MET A 253 0.60 15.80 0.78
N PHE A 254 1.43 15.06 0.04
CA PHE A 254 1.04 13.81 -0.59
C PHE A 254 0.63 12.74 0.44
N GLU A 255 1.37 12.63 1.54
CA GLU A 255 1.02 11.77 2.67
C GLU A 255 -0.28 12.20 3.35
N ASP A 256 -0.46 13.51 3.59
CA ASP A 256 -1.69 14.06 4.18
C ASP A 256 -2.92 13.73 3.32
N LEU A 257 -2.83 13.90 1.98
CA LEU A 257 -3.92 13.55 1.05
C LEU A 257 -4.24 12.05 1.06
N ALA A 258 -3.22 11.20 1.07
CA ALA A 258 -3.41 9.76 1.17
C ALA A 258 -4.02 9.36 2.52
N PHE A 259 -3.60 10.00 3.61
CA PHE A 259 -4.10 9.75 4.96
C PHE A 259 -5.59 10.10 5.11
N LEU A 260 -6.05 11.21 4.52
CA LEU A 260 -7.47 11.61 4.58
C LEU A 260 -8.41 10.48 4.13
N ALA A 261 -8.09 9.83 3.00
CA ALA A 261 -8.91 8.75 2.48
C ALA A 261 -8.74 7.44 3.28
N ARG A 262 -7.52 7.14 3.76
CA ARG A 262 -7.23 5.89 4.50
C ARG A 262 -7.78 5.88 5.91
N ARG A 263 -7.79 7.01 6.58
CA ARG A 263 -8.29 7.12 7.96
C ARG A 263 -9.70 6.54 8.08
N ASP A 264 -10.59 6.96 7.20
CA ASP A 264 -11.99 6.56 7.24
C ASP A 264 -12.16 5.09 6.82
N LEU A 265 -11.37 4.61 5.85
CA LEU A 265 -11.32 3.20 5.51
C LEU A 265 -10.82 2.33 6.67
N THR A 266 -9.77 2.76 7.37
CA THR A 266 -9.22 2.03 8.53
C THR A 266 -10.26 1.92 9.65
N GLU A 267 -11.04 2.97 9.90
CA GLU A 267 -12.14 2.94 10.87
C GLU A 267 -13.24 1.93 10.45
N ILE A 268 -13.62 1.92 9.17
CA ILE A 268 -14.57 0.94 8.63
C ILE A 268 -14.02 -0.47 8.80
N ARG A 269 -12.80 -0.74 8.37
CA ARG A 269 -12.14 -2.06 8.47
C ARG A 269 -12.05 -2.56 9.91
N LEU A 270 -11.71 -1.69 10.85
CA LEU A 270 -11.66 -2.05 12.26
C LEU A 270 -13.02 -2.54 12.76
N ASN A 271 -14.09 -1.83 12.42
CA ASN A 271 -15.45 -2.22 12.80
C ASN A 271 -15.88 -3.51 12.09
N GLU A 272 -15.57 -3.71 10.80
CA GLU A 272 -15.86 -4.92 10.04
C GLU A 272 -15.16 -6.14 10.64
N ARG A 273 -13.86 -6.04 10.98
CA ARG A 273 -13.11 -7.11 11.65
C ARG A 273 -13.69 -7.47 13.01
N LYS A 274 -14.11 -6.47 13.80
CA LYS A 274 -14.80 -6.72 15.07
C LYS A 274 -16.10 -7.48 14.86
N ILE A 275 -16.93 -7.08 13.89
CA ILE A 275 -18.17 -7.77 13.55
C ILE A 275 -17.90 -9.21 13.09
N GLN A 276 -16.89 -9.41 12.23
CA GLN A 276 -16.47 -10.73 11.79
C GLN A 276 -16.05 -11.61 12.99
N SER A 277 -15.19 -11.13 13.85
CA SER A 277 -14.76 -11.86 15.04
C SER A 277 -15.94 -12.24 15.96
N LEU A 278 -16.87 -11.32 16.20
CA LEU A 278 -18.04 -11.57 17.03
C LEU A 278 -18.99 -12.60 16.41
N LEU A 279 -19.26 -12.53 15.10
CA LEU A 279 -20.21 -13.42 14.44
C LEU A 279 -19.60 -14.77 14.11
N VAL A 280 -18.36 -14.84 13.65
CA VAL A 280 -17.72 -16.11 13.27
C VAL A 280 -17.17 -16.85 14.49
N ARG A 281 -16.42 -16.18 15.37
CA ARG A 281 -15.81 -16.84 16.53
C ARG A 281 -16.78 -17.04 17.69
N SER A 282 -17.50 -15.98 18.12
CA SER A 282 -18.38 -16.05 19.31
C SER A 282 -19.73 -16.66 18.96
N ALA A 283 -20.37 -16.23 17.89
CA ALA A 283 -21.69 -16.74 17.51
C ALA A 283 -21.63 -18.01 16.62
N LYS A 284 -20.42 -18.50 16.26
CA LYS A 284 -20.17 -19.71 15.44
C LYS A 284 -20.94 -19.70 14.10
N MET A 285 -21.05 -18.53 13.48
CA MET A 285 -21.59 -18.39 12.13
C MET A 285 -20.58 -18.90 11.10
N PRO A 286 -20.95 -19.75 10.13
CA PRO A 286 -20.06 -20.17 9.06
C PRO A 286 -19.51 -18.95 8.31
N ARG A 287 -18.19 -18.92 8.09
CA ARG A 287 -17.51 -17.81 7.41
C ARG A 287 -18.10 -17.55 6.02
N LYS A 288 -18.39 -18.59 5.24
CA LYS A 288 -19.02 -18.48 3.90
C LYS A 288 -20.33 -17.70 3.96
N ASP A 289 -21.18 -17.99 4.96
CA ASP A 289 -22.44 -17.28 5.14
C ASP A 289 -22.24 -15.80 5.54
N PHE A 290 -21.23 -15.52 6.35
CA PHE A 290 -20.88 -14.15 6.73
C PHE A 290 -20.44 -13.33 5.51
N ILE A 291 -19.49 -13.85 4.74
CA ILE A 291 -18.95 -13.18 3.55
C ILE A 291 -20.04 -12.88 2.52
N ALA A 292 -20.97 -13.84 2.30
CA ALA A 292 -22.06 -13.68 1.35
C ALA A 292 -23.11 -12.63 1.76
N GLN A 293 -23.33 -12.44 3.07
CA GLN A 293 -24.43 -11.60 3.57
C GLN A 293 -23.97 -10.23 4.10
N PHE A 294 -22.75 -10.14 4.60
CA PHE A 294 -22.27 -8.96 5.31
C PHE A 294 -22.10 -7.71 4.42
N PRO A 295 -21.54 -7.77 3.19
CA PRO A 295 -21.26 -6.59 2.38
C PRO A 295 -22.50 -5.70 2.12
N ASP A 296 -23.65 -6.32 1.93
CA ASP A 296 -24.92 -5.61 1.68
C ASP A 296 -25.64 -5.16 2.96
N ASN A 297 -25.16 -5.60 4.12
CA ASN A 297 -25.79 -5.38 5.42
C ASN A 297 -24.89 -4.71 6.46
N ALA A 298 -23.70 -4.29 6.06
CA ALA A 298 -22.69 -3.70 6.96
C ALA A 298 -23.22 -2.52 7.80
N THR A 299 -24.11 -1.69 7.24
CA THR A 299 -24.70 -0.50 7.88
C THR A 299 -26.13 -0.73 8.39
N LYS A 300 -26.72 -1.93 8.11
CA LYS A 300 -28.11 -2.21 8.45
C LYS A 300 -28.26 -2.82 9.85
N VAL A 301 -28.50 -2.00 10.84
CA VAL A 301 -28.70 -2.43 12.25
C VAL A 301 -29.77 -3.52 12.41
N LYS A 302 -30.78 -3.56 11.52
CA LYS A 302 -31.83 -4.58 11.56
C LYS A 302 -31.38 -5.97 11.11
N TRP A 303 -30.20 -6.09 10.47
CA TRP A 303 -29.68 -7.35 9.95
C TRP A 303 -29.45 -8.38 11.04
N ILE A 304 -28.83 -8.01 12.17
CA ILE A 304 -28.61 -8.96 13.28
C ILE A 304 -29.92 -9.51 13.83
N VAL A 305 -30.99 -8.68 13.85
CA VAL A 305 -32.32 -9.13 14.29
C VAL A 305 -32.92 -10.11 13.29
N ALA A 306 -32.67 -9.92 11.99
CA ALA A 306 -33.08 -10.86 10.95
C ALA A 306 -32.35 -12.21 11.07
N LEU A 307 -31.03 -12.17 11.37
CA LEU A 307 -30.24 -13.38 11.65
C LEU A 307 -30.80 -14.17 12.84
N MET A 308 -31.19 -13.51 13.91
CA MET A 308 -31.80 -14.14 15.10
C MET A 308 -33.17 -14.77 14.82
N LYS A 309 -33.91 -14.27 13.83
CA LYS A 309 -35.18 -14.87 13.41
C LYS A 309 -34.97 -16.07 12.50
N SER A 310 -33.85 -16.20 11.83
CA SER A 310 -33.51 -17.36 11.03
C SER A 310 -33.16 -18.51 11.98
N LYS A 311 -33.77 -19.70 11.77
CA LYS A 311 -33.47 -20.87 12.57
C LYS A 311 -32.11 -21.52 12.32
N LYS A 312 -31.28 -20.84 11.49
CA LYS A 312 -29.99 -21.36 11.02
C LYS A 312 -28.86 -21.22 12.05
N TYR A 313 -28.95 -20.22 12.94
CA TYR A 313 -27.91 -19.90 13.88
C TYR A 313 -28.38 -19.94 15.34
N SER A 314 -27.47 -20.13 16.29
CA SER A 314 -27.80 -20.16 17.72
C SER A 314 -28.27 -18.78 18.20
N LYS A 315 -29.56 -18.73 18.59
CA LYS A 315 -30.18 -17.46 19.06
C LYS A 315 -29.50 -16.91 20.30
N LYS A 316 -29.10 -17.79 21.27
CA LYS A 316 -28.43 -17.38 22.50
C LYS A 316 -27.08 -16.69 22.22
N ALA A 317 -26.24 -17.31 21.39
CA ALA A 317 -24.94 -16.77 21.03
C ALA A 317 -25.06 -15.42 20.25
N LEU A 318 -26.07 -15.29 19.38
CA LEU A 318 -26.35 -14.03 18.69
C LEU A 318 -26.87 -12.93 19.65
N GLU A 319 -27.64 -13.30 20.70
CA GLU A 319 -28.09 -12.33 21.70
C GLU A 319 -26.93 -11.74 22.51
N GLU A 320 -25.93 -12.54 22.88
CA GLU A 320 -24.74 -12.10 23.60
C GLU A 320 -23.94 -11.06 22.80
N VAL A 321 -23.74 -11.26 21.51
CA VAL A 321 -22.92 -10.37 20.66
C VAL A 321 -23.72 -9.25 20.01
N LYS A 322 -25.04 -9.24 20.12
CA LYS A 322 -25.92 -8.29 19.45
C LYS A 322 -25.57 -6.83 19.72
N THR A 323 -25.31 -6.49 20.97
CA THR A 323 -25.04 -5.09 21.38
C THR A 323 -23.77 -4.60 20.71
N ASP A 324 -22.70 -5.38 20.71
CA ASP A 324 -21.40 -5.02 20.18
C ASP A 324 -21.44 -4.92 18.64
N VAL A 325 -22.14 -5.86 17.97
CA VAL A 325 -22.35 -5.78 16.52
C VAL A 325 -23.11 -4.52 16.14
N VAL A 326 -24.18 -4.17 16.88
CA VAL A 326 -24.94 -2.93 16.62
C VAL A 326 -24.09 -1.69 16.83
N ILE A 327 -23.22 -1.66 17.85
CA ILE A 327 -22.28 -0.55 18.07
C ILE A 327 -21.34 -0.40 16.87
N CYS A 328 -20.73 -1.49 16.41
CA CYS A 328 -19.85 -1.47 15.25
C CYS A 328 -20.58 -1.06 13.97
N GLN A 329 -21.80 -1.55 13.70
CA GLN A 329 -22.61 -1.14 12.56
C GLN A 329 -22.98 0.36 12.60
N LYS A 330 -23.27 0.89 13.79
CA LYS A 330 -23.48 2.35 13.97
C LYS A 330 -22.19 3.12 13.70
N GLY A 331 -21.03 2.59 14.10
CA GLY A 331 -19.72 3.17 13.79
C GLY A 331 -19.51 3.27 12.28
N ILE A 332 -19.74 2.19 11.54
CA ILE A 332 -19.64 2.20 10.06
C ILE A 332 -20.62 3.22 9.45
N LYS A 333 -21.85 3.25 9.92
CA LYS A 333 -22.87 4.19 9.44
C LYS A 333 -22.49 5.65 9.74
N SER A 334 -21.92 5.93 10.89
CA SER A 334 -21.42 7.26 11.26
C SER A 334 -20.31 7.75 10.31
N VAL A 335 -19.45 6.83 9.82
CA VAL A 335 -18.46 7.15 8.78
C VAL A 335 -19.15 7.48 7.45
N GLU A 336 -20.15 6.70 7.01
CA GLU A 336 -20.93 7.01 5.80
C GLU A 336 -21.59 8.39 5.87
N GLU A 337 -22.20 8.74 7.00
CA GLU A 337 -22.85 10.04 7.22
C GLU A 337 -21.83 11.19 7.23
N ARG A 338 -20.67 11.00 7.87
CA ARG A 338 -19.60 11.99 7.94
C ARG A 338 -18.97 12.26 6.57
N VAL A 339 -18.74 11.21 5.79
CA VAL A 339 -18.08 11.28 4.49
C VAL A 339 -19.08 11.62 3.37
N GLY A 340 -20.37 11.32 3.57
CA GLY A 340 -21.41 11.50 2.56
C GLY A 340 -21.33 10.51 1.40
N MET A 341 -20.75 9.30 1.64
CA MET A 341 -20.54 8.27 0.65
C MET A 341 -20.85 6.89 1.19
N THR A 342 -21.22 5.95 0.31
CA THR A 342 -21.42 4.57 0.71
C THR A 342 -20.08 3.88 1.02
N VAL A 343 -20.10 2.87 1.90
CA VAL A 343 -18.92 2.05 2.22
C VAL A 343 -18.32 1.46 0.94
N LYS A 344 -19.16 1.06 -0.01
CA LYS A 344 -18.73 0.53 -1.33
C LYS A 344 -17.88 1.55 -2.10
N ASP A 345 -18.36 2.79 -2.21
CA ASP A 345 -17.64 3.87 -2.91
C ASP A 345 -16.31 4.19 -2.22
N ILE A 346 -16.31 4.26 -0.87
CA ILE A 346 -15.09 4.50 -0.08
C ILE A 346 -14.05 3.40 -0.36
N LYS A 347 -14.46 2.14 -0.35
CA LYS A 347 -13.56 1.01 -0.63
C LYS A 347 -13.04 1.04 -2.07
N GLU A 348 -13.90 1.31 -3.05
CA GLU A 348 -13.52 1.38 -4.47
C GLU A 348 -12.48 2.48 -4.73
N ILE A 349 -12.69 3.69 -4.19
CA ILE A 349 -11.72 4.77 -4.33
C ILE A 349 -10.39 4.42 -3.66
N ASN A 350 -10.44 3.91 -2.42
CA ASN A 350 -9.22 3.51 -1.72
C ASN A 350 -8.48 2.38 -2.43
N ARG A 351 -9.20 1.41 -3.04
CA ARG A 351 -8.59 0.38 -3.87
C ARG A 351 -7.85 0.98 -5.06
N ALA A 352 -8.48 1.90 -5.78
CA ALA A 352 -7.85 2.58 -6.91
C ALA A 352 -6.61 3.37 -6.48
N MET A 353 -6.68 4.10 -5.35
CA MET A 353 -5.53 4.79 -4.76
C MET A 353 -4.40 3.84 -4.37
N SER A 354 -4.74 2.70 -3.74
CA SER A 354 -3.77 1.69 -3.33
C SER A 354 -3.07 1.03 -4.53
N MET A 355 -3.78 0.83 -5.66
CA MET A 355 -3.16 0.33 -6.89
C MET A 355 -2.10 1.29 -7.42
N GLY A 356 -2.39 2.60 -7.48
CA GLY A 356 -1.43 3.63 -7.88
C GLY A 356 -0.21 3.67 -6.95
N GLU A 357 -0.46 3.60 -5.63
CA GLU A 357 0.62 3.58 -4.63
C GLU A 357 1.50 2.33 -4.75
N THR A 358 0.91 1.15 -4.91
CA THR A 358 1.65 -0.10 -5.07
C THR A 358 2.52 -0.05 -6.32
N LYS A 359 2.00 0.49 -7.44
CA LYS A 359 2.76 0.70 -8.67
C LYS A 359 3.96 1.62 -8.44
N MET A 360 3.75 2.75 -7.76
CA MET A 360 4.80 3.70 -7.40
C MET A 360 5.84 3.06 -6.46
N ARG A 361 5.40 2.37 -5.40
CA ARG A 361 6.26 1.73 -4.40
C ARG A 361 7.11 0.63 -5.02
N ARG A 362 6.52 -0.21 -5.89
CA ARG A 362 7.24 -1.26 -6.60
C ARG A 362 8.31 -0.67 -7.50
N ALA A 363 7.98 0.34 -8.29
CA ALA A 363 8.96 1.00 -9.16
C ALA A 363 10.09 1.69 -8.38
N LYS A 364 9.78 2.31 -7.22
CA LYS A 364 10.82 2.84 -6.31
C LYS A 364 11.72 1.72 -5.78
N LYS A 365 11.16 0.58 -5.41
CA LYS A 365 11.89 -0.59 -4.93
C LYS A 365 12.84 -1.09 -6.02
N ASP A 366 12.34 -1.29 -7.24
CA ASP A 366 13.14 -1.72 -8.40
C ASP A 366 14.35 -0.80 -8.63
N MET A 367 14.14 0.53 -8.50
CA MET A 367 15.20 1.53 -8.66
C MET A 367 16.24 1.48 -7.55
N VAL A 368 15.82 1.29 -6.29
CA VAL A 368 16.73 1.12 -5.14
C VAL A 368 17.55 -0.14 -5.30
N GLU A 369 16.91 -1.29 -5.57
CA GLU A 369 17.56 -2.60 -5.70
C GLU A 369 18.65 -2.61 -6.77
N ALA A 370 18.37 -2.03 -7.93
CA ALA A 370 19.35 -1.93 -9.00
C ALA A 370 20.57 -1.06 -8.66
N ASN A 371 20.43 -0.13 -7.70
CA ASN A 371 21.50 0.78 -7.30
C ASN A 371 22.19 0.40 -5.97
N LEU A 372 21.88 -0.75 -5.37
CA LEU A 372 22.51 -1.21 -4.12
C LEU A 372 24.04 -1.36 -4.25
N ARG A 373 24.54 -1.72 -5.45
CA ARG A 373 25.99 -1.81 -5.72
C ARG A 373 26.70 -0.46 -5.57
N LEU A 374 26.02 0.65 -5.89
CA LEU A 374 26.54 2.01 -5.68
C LEU A 374 26.76 2.24 -4.19
N VAL A 375 25.81 1.89 -3.34
CA VAL A 375 25.91 2.03 -1.88
C VAL A 375 27.14 1.31 -1.34
N ILE A 376 27.38 0.05 -1.76
CA ILE A 376 28.55 -0.70 -1.33
C ILE A 376 29.85 -0.01 -1.76
N SER A 377 29.91 0.50 -2.99
CA SER A 377 31.10 1.20 -3.48
C SER A 377 31.41 2.46 -2.68
N ILE A 378 30.36 3.15 -2.22
CA ILE A 378 30.47 4.32 -1.33
C ILE A 378 30.87 3.86 0.08
N ALA A 379 30.15 2.90 0.67
CA ALA A 379 30.41 2.40 2.02
C ALA A 379 31.88 1.93 2.19
N LYS A 380 32.46 1.28 1.17
CA LYS A 380 33.87 0.88 1.17
C LYS A 380 34.84 2.07 1.37
N LYS A 381 34.50 3.27 0.90
CA LYS A 381 35.35 4.47 1.08
C LYS A 381 35.30 5.03 2.52
N TYR A 382 34.29 4.64 3.29
CA TYR A 382 34.07 5.12 4.65
C TYR A 382 34.41 4.07 5.73
N THR A 383 34.92 2.90 5.34
CA THR A 383 35.40 1.87 6.29
C THR A 383 36.51 2.41 7.18
N ASN A 384 36.64 1.86 8.38
CA ASN A 384 37.64 2.24 9.39
C ASN A 384 37.51 3.67 9.98
N ARG A 385 36.31 4.23 9.93
CA ARG A 385 35.99 5.57 10.49
C ARG A 385 35.07 5.53 11.71
N GLY A 386 35.00 4.40 12.42
CA GLY A 386 34.24 4.25 13.65
C GLY A 386 32.89 3.54 13.56
N LEU A 387 32.36 3.34 12.35
CA LEU A 387 31.14 2.55 12.13
C LEU A 387 31.45 1.19 11.51
N GLN A 388 30.65 0.20 11.83
CA GLN A 388 30.74 -1.12 11.21
C GLN A 388 30.27 -1.05 9.75
N PHE A 389 30.76 -1.97 8.91
CA PHE A 389 30.47 -1.96 7.48
C PHE A 389 28.96 -2.11 7.17
N LEU A 390 28.25 -2.93 7.95
CA LEU A 390 26.79 -3.07 7.82
C LEU A 390 26.03 -1.78 8.12
N ASP A 391 26.45 -1.03 9.16
CA ASP A 391 25.82 0.23 9.50
C ASP A 391 26.04 1.27 8.41
N LEU A 392 27.24 1.29 7.81
CA LEU A 392 27.53 2.15 6.66
C LEU A 392 26.66 1.80 5.44
N ILE A 393 26.40 0.53 5.20
CA ILE A 393 25.48 0.10 4.13
C ILE A 393 24.07 0.56 4.43
N GLN A 394 23.58 0.38 5.66
CA GLN A 394 22.22 0.80 6.05
C GLN A 394 22.02 2.31 5.90
N GLU A 395 22.94 3.12 6.39
CA GLU A 395 22.92 4.56 6.19
C GLU A 395 22.98 4.97 4.71
N GLY A 396 23.80 4.24 3.93
CA GLY A 396 23.87 4.41 2.48
C GLY A 396 22.53 4.08 1.80
N ASN A 397 21.86 3.01 2.21
CA ASN A 397 20.54 2.64 1.68
C ASN A 397 19.46 3.68 2.03
N ILE A 398 19.48 4.24 3.24
CA ILE A 398 18.58 5.34 3.62
C ILE A 398 18.83 6.57 2.73
N GLY A 399 20.11 6.88 2.49
CA GLY A 399 20.51 7.95 1.56
C GLY A 399 20.02 7.69 0.14
N LEU A 400 20.16 6.44 -0.35
CA LEU A 400 19.71 6.01 -1.67
C LEU A 400 18.19 6.15 -1.82
N MET A 401 17.40 5.71 -0.84
CA MET A 401 15.95 5.87 -0.86
C MET A 401 15.52 7.34 -0.96
N LYS A 402 16.20 8.22 -0.20
CA LYS A 402 15.96 9.68 -0.29
C LYS A 402 16.36 10.27 -1.65
N ALA A 403 17.40 9.73 -2.27
CA ALA A 403 17.83 10.14 -3.61
C ALA A 403 16.81 9.73 -4.68
N VAL A 404 16.26 8.48 -4.60
CA VAL A 404 15.20 8.01 -5.49
C VAL A 404 13.94 8.89 -5.41
N ASP A 405 13.57 9.34 -4.20
CA ASP A 405 12.42 10.23 -4.02
C ASP A 405 12.60 11.62 -4.67
N LYS A 406 13.84 12.06 -4.81
CA LYS A 406 14.19 13.35 -5.41
C LYS A 406 14.61 13.25 -6.87
N PHE A 407 14.75 12.04 -7.40
CA PHE A 407 15.23 11.83 -8.76
C PHE A 407 14.28 12.41 -9.81
N GLU A 408 14.80 13.27 -10.67
CA GLU A 408 14.09 13.89 -11.79
C GLU A 408 14.82 13.60 -13.10
N TYR A 409 14.36 12.58 -13.83
CA TYR A 409 15.00 12.15 -15.08
C TYR A 409 15.02 13.25 -16.17
N ARG A 410 14.10 14.23 -16.09
CA ARG A 410 14.01 15.35 -17.04
C ARG A 410 15.20 16.31 -16.97
N ARG A 411 15.90 16.37 -15.84
CA ARG A 411 17.12 17.15 -15.70
C ARG A 411 18.30 16.56 -16.48
N GLY A 412 18.16 15.35 -17.04
CA GLY A 412 19.18 14.73 -17.89
C GLY A 412 20.35 14.09 -17.12
N TYR A 413 20.38 14.22 -15.80
CA TYR A 413 21.40 13.55 -14.96
C TYR A 413 21.17 12.06 -14.88
N LYS A 414 22.29 11.32 -14.76
CA LYS A 414 22.26 9.89 -14.41
C LYS A 414 22.04 9.78 -12.90
N PHE A 415 21.30 8.73 -12.52
CA PHE A 415 21.08 8.42 -11.11
C PHE A 415 22.37 8.04 -10.36
#